data_e11c2e28c98f1c334a6cc7f0b8434acb
#
_entry.id   e11c2e28c98f1c334a6cc7f0b8434acb
#
_cell.length_a   1.000
_cell.length_b   1.000
_cell.length_c   1.000
_cell.angle_alpha   90.00
_cell.angle_beta   90.00
_cell.angle_gamma   90.00
#
_symmetry.space_group_name_H-M   'P 1'
#
loop_
_entity.id
_entity.type
_entity.pdbx_description
1 polymer ?
#
loop_
_entity_poly.entity_id
_entity_poly.type
_entity_poly.pdbx_seq_one_letter_code
_entity_poly.pdbx_strand_id
1 'polypeptide(L)'
;NGKPFCYGVFYHHGWAAGRSEGAALNAVSSIPKWLHGTDVVVVGHAHAKTGTKLAAFEPDWTCGQFRKRRIAAGITGSYMLWGSYGRERGYAPKEEGATVVKLSGKRKEAKIVL
;
A
#
# COMPACT_ATOMS: atom_id res chain seq x y z
N ASN A 1 -9.66 22.72 -16.52
CA ASN A 1 -10.73 22.73 -15.54
C ASN A 1 -11.55 21.44 -15.53
N GLY A 2 -10.98 20.37 -15.03
CA GLY A 2 -11.72 19.12 -14.80
C GLY A 2 -12.55 19.17 -13.53
N LYS A 3 -13.41 18.17 -13.36
CA LYS A 3 -14.13 17.98 -12.12
C LYS A 3 -13.14 17.58 -11.02
N PRO A 4 -13.28 18.09 -9.79
CA PRO A 4 -12.45 17.65 -8.69
C PRO A 4 -12.74 16.18 -8.38
N PHE A 5 -11.71 15.46 -7.94
CA PHE A 5 -11.84 14.10 -7.45
C PHE A 5 -11.01 13.92 -6.19
N CYS A 6 -11.41 12.96 -5.38
CA CYS A 6 -10.78 12.69 -4.10
C CYS A 6 -10.10 11.33 -4.11
N TYR A 7 -9.05 11.21 -3.30
CA TYR A 7 -8.41 9.94 -3.03
C TYR A 7 -8.69 9.50 -1.61
N GLY A 8 -9.12 8.26 -1.44
CA GLY A 8 -9.21 7.64 -0.14
C GLY A 8 -7.89 6.97 0.20
N VAL A 9 -7.23 7.44 1.25
CA VAL A 9 -5.94 6.90 1.70
C VAL A 9 -6.11 6.30 3.08
N PHE A 10 -5.82 5.02 3.21
CA PHE A 10 -5.72 4.33 4.49
C PHE A 10 -4.25 4.16 4.84
N TYR A 11 -3.87 4.57 6.04
CA TYR A 11 -2.53 4.34 6.55
C TYR A 11 -2.61 3.85 7.98
N HIS A 12 -1.70 2.97 8.33
CA HIS A 12 -1.67 2.36 9.65
C HIS A 12 -0.24 1.94 9.99
N HIS A 13 0.08 1.87 11.27
CA HIS A 13 1.38 1.34 11.68
C HIS A 13 1.59 -0.08 11.14
N GLY A 14 0.53 -0.87 11.12
CA GLY A 14 0.59 -2.23 10.62
C GLY A 14 0.71 -3.27 11.72
N TRP A 15 0.74 -4.50 11.29
CA TRP A 15 0.81 -5.69 12.15
C TRP A 15 1.99 -6.55 11.74
N ALA A 16 2.48 -7.37 12.66
CA ALA A 16 3.43 -8.40 12.33
C ALA A 16 2.75 -9.45 11.42
N ALA A 17 3.28 -9.61 10.20
CA ALA A 17 2.71 -10.48 9.18
C ALA A 17 3.72 -11.52 8.68
N GLY A 18 4.63 -11.94 9.54
CA GLY A 18 5.73 -12.79 9.17
C GLY A 18 6.97 -11.98 8.78
N ARG A 19 8.06 -12.67 8.47
CA ARG A 19 9.36 -12.03 8.20
C ARG A 19 9.64 -11.82 6.72
N SER A 20 8.88 -12.45 5.83
CA SER A 20 9.08 -12.32 4.39
C SER A 20 8.30 -11.13 3.84
N GLU A 21 8.81 -10.55 2.75
CA GLU A 21 8.10 -9.48 2.04
C GLU A 21 6.78 -9.98 1.48
N GLY A 22 6.73 -11.23 1.02
CA GLY A 22 5.51 -11.81 0.50
C GLY A 22 4.41 -11.94 1.54
N ALA A 23 4.75 -12.34 2.77
CA ALA A 23 3.78 -12.43 3.86
C ALA A 23 3.23 -11.04 4.23
N ALA A 24 4.10 -10.05 4.32
CA ALA A 24 3.72 -8.67 4.61
C ALA A 24 2.81 -8.11 3.51
N LEU A 25 3.16 -8.33 2.26
CA LEU A 25 2.39 -7.85 1.12
C LEU A 25 1.00 -8.50 1.05
N ASN A 26 0.91 -9.80 1.36
CA ASN A 26 -0.38 -10.50 1.43
C ASN A 26 -1.29 -9.90 2.51
N ALA A 27 -0.74 -9.58 3.68
CA ALA A 27 -1.51 -8.96 4.75
C ALA A 27 -2.06 -7.60 4.33
N VAL A 28 -1.23 -6.76 3.70
CA VAL A 28 -1.64 -5.44 3.22
C VAL A 28 -2.67 -5.55 2.10
N SER A 29 -2.49 -6.49 1.19
CA SER A 29 -3.40 -6.70 0.06
C SER A 29 -4.78 -7.20 0.49
N SER A 30 -4.91 -7.73 1.70
CA SER A 30 -6.20 -8.15 2.25
C SER A 30 -7.06 -6.99 2.72
N ILE A 31 -6.46 -5.84 3.03
CA ILE A 31 -7.18 -4.70 3.60
C ILE A 31 -8.30 -4.18 2.70
N PRO A 32 -8.11 -4.00 1.40
CA PRO A 32 -9.20 -3.55 0.52
C PRO A 32 -10.38 -4.52 0.42
N LYS A 33 -10.22 -5.75 0.87
CA LYS A 33 -11.31 -6.74 0.86
C LYS A 33 -12.38 -6.42 1.90
N TRP A 34 -12.01 -5.75 2.98
CA TRP A 34 -12.93 -5.37 4.04
C TRP A 34 -13.05 -3.86 4.23
N LEU A 35 -12.12 -3.07 3.72
CA LEU A 35 -12.16 -1.61 3.77
C LEU A 35 -12.37 -1.07 2.36
N HIS A 36 -13.63 -0.89 2.00
CA HIS A 36 -14.00 -0.45 0.66
C HIS A 36 -13.86 1.07 0.50
N GLY A 37 -13.67 1.50 -0.72
CA GLY A 37 -13.60 2.92 -1.05
C GLY A 37 -12.21 3.54 -0.98
N THR A 38 -11.20 2.77 -0.58
CA THR A 38 -9.82 3.26 -0.57
C THR A 38 -9.16 3.14 -1.94
N ASP A 39 -8.32 4.11 -2.25
CA ASP A 39 -7.50 4.12 -3.47
C ASP A 39 -6.06 3.77 -3.16
N VAL A 40 -5.63 4.03 -1.93
CA VAL A 40 -4.26 3.80 -1.47
C VAL A 40 -4.29 3.18 -0.08
N VAL A 41 -3.49 2.15 0.12
CA VAL A 41 -3.28 1.53 1.42
C VAL A 41 -1.78 1.50 1.69
N VAL A 42 -1.35 2.11 2.78
CA VAL A 42 0.07 2.13 3.18
C VAL A 42 0.17 1.72 4.65
N VAL A 43 1.02 0.76 4.92
CA VAL A 43 1.28 0.32 6.30
C VAL A 43 2.78 0.26 6.57
N GLY A 44 3.12 0.31 7.85
CA GLY A 44 4.48 0.15 8.32
C GLY A 44 4.70 -1.16 9.05
N HIS A 45 5.52 -1.13 10.08
CA HIS A 45 5.84 -2.21 11.00
C HIS A 45 6.60 -3.40 10.40
N ALA A 46 6.19 -3.90 9.24
CA ALA A 46 6.81 -5.07 8.62
C ALA A 46 8.22 -4.80 8.09
N HIS A 47 8.62 -3.53 7.96
CA HIS A 47 9.93 -3.10 7.48
C HIS A 47 10.31 -3.67 6.11
N ALA A 48 9.32 -3.96 5.29
CA ALA A 48 9.50 -4.53 3.96
C ALA A 48 9.08 -3.51 2.91
N LYS A 49 10.02 -2.70 2.44
CA LYS A 49 9.75 -1.65 1.45
C LYS A 49 9.32 -2.27 0.13
N THR A 50 8.04 -2.37 -0.07
CA THR A 50 7.45 -3.03 -1.23
C THR A 50 6.11 -2.40 -1.57
N GLY A 51 5.61 -2.69 -2.75
CA GLY A 51 4.32 -2.18 -3.19
C GLY A 51 3.74 -3.01 -4.31
N THR A 52 2.44 -2.91 -4.46
CA THR A 52 1.71 -3.59 -5.51
C THR A 52 0.50 -2.77 -5.94
N LYS A 53 -0.06 -3.13 -7.06
CA LYS A 53 -1.31 -2.56 -7.55
C LYS A 53 -2.34 -3.67 -7.62
N LEU A 54 -3.44 -3.46 -6.90
CA LEU A 54 -4.55 -4.39 -6.89
C LEU A 54 -5.64 -3.89 -7.84
N ALA A 55 -6.42 -4.81 -8.35
CA ALA A 55 -7.56 -4.48 -9.20
C ALA A 55 -8.81 -5.20 -8.72
N ALA A 56 -9.92 -4.51 -8.77
CA ALA A 56 -11.22 -5.07 -8.46
C ALA A 56 -12.26 -4.50 -9.44
N PHE A 57 -13.31 -5.24 -9.69
CA PHE A 57 -14.45 -4.73 -10.42
C PHE A 57 -15.53 -4.31 -9.44
N GLU A 58 -16.14 -3.17 -9.67
CA GLU A 58 -17.26 -2.70 -8.88
C GLU A 58 -18.38 -2.21 -9.80
N PRO A 59 -19.65 -2.36 -9.37
CA PRO A 59 -20.77 -1.90 -10.18
C PRO A 59 -20.76 -0.38 -10.32
N ASP A 60 -21.04 0.09 -11.50
CA ASP A 60 -21.36 1.48 -11.76
C ASP A 60 -22.89 1.58 -11.86
N TRP A 61 -23.51 2.05 -10.80
CA TRP A 61 -24.98 2.10 -10.69
C TRP A 61 -25.62 3.14 -11.61
N THR A 62 -24.82 4.05 -12.17
CA THR A 62 -25.34 5.06 -13.10
C THR A 62 -25.56 4.50 -14.52
N CYS A 63 -24.77 3.53 -14.93
CA CYS A 63 -24.85 2.95 -16.28
C CYS A 63 -25.11 1.43 -16.29
N GLY A 64 -25.18 0.79 -15.13
CA GLY A 64 -25.45 -0.64 -15.03
C GLY A 64 -24.32 -1.53 -15.50
N GLN A 65 -23.11 -1.02 -15.60
CA GLN A 65 -21.92 -1.75 -16.01
C GLN A 65 -20.92 -1.87 -14.87
N PHE A 66 -19.96 -2.78 -15.00
CA PHE A 66 -18.84 -2.85 -14.09
C PHE A 66 -17.70 -1.96 -14.56
N ARG A 67 -17.04 -1.32 -13.61
CA ARG A 67 -15.81 -0.58 -13.87
C ARG A 67 -14.67 -1.18 -13.08
N LYS A 68 -13.48 -1.09 -13.63
CA LYS A 68 -12.27 -1.56 -12.97
C LYS A 68 -11.75 -0.49 -12.03
N ARG A 69 -11.55 -0.88 -10.79
CA ARG A 69 -10.94 -0.04 -9.78
C ARG A 69 -9.54 -0.54 -9.50
N ARG A 70 -8.58 0.38 -9.41
CA ARG A 70 -7.20 0.08 -9.06
C ARG A 70 -6.88 0.66 -7.70
N ILE A 71 -6.20 -0.14 -6.88
CA ILE A 71 -5.80 0.24 -5.53
C ILE A 71 -4.31 0.07 -5.43
N ALA A 72 -3.61 1.14 -5.04
CA ALA A 72 -2.17 1.08 -4.79
C ALA A 72 -1.94 0.68 -3.34
N ALA A 73 -1.20 -0.38 -3.11
CA ALA A 73 -0.90 -0.87 -1.77
C ALA A 73 0.60 -0.93 -1.56
N GLY A 74 1.07 -0.46 -0.42
CA GLY A 74 2.50 -0.43 -0.14
C GLY A 74 2.82 -0.58 1.32
N ILE A 75 4.06 -0.96 1.57
CA ILE A 75 4.64 -1.10 2.89
C ILE A 75 5.90 -0.26 2.93
N THR A 76 6.05 0.55 3.97
CA THR A 76 7.23 1.38 4.15
C THR A 76 8.44 0.53 4.55
N GLY A 77 9.62 1.00 4.18
CA GLY A 77 10.87 0.39 4.60
C GLY A 77 11.21 0.70 6.05
N SER A 78 12.37 0.26 6.46
CA SER A 78 12.90 0.48 7.80
C SER A 78 13.83 1.69 7.81
N TYR A 79 13.80 2.42 8.91
CA TYR A 79 14.85 3.38 9.23
C TYR A 79 15.88 2.81 10.20
N MET A 80 15.74 1.54 10.57
CA MET A 80 16.64 0.86 11.48
C MET A 80 17.87 0.36 10.74
N LEU A 81 19.04 0.74 11.22
CA LEU A 81 20.30 0.24 10.68
C LEU A 81 20.48 -1.22 11.08
N TRP A 82 20.85 -2.05 10.13
CA TRP A 82 21.05 -3.47 10.40
C TRP A 82 22.11 -3.76 11.44
N GLY A 83 23.12 -2.95 11.54
CA GLY A 83 24.20 -3.09 12.53
C GLY A 83 23.82 -2.79 13.97
N SER A 84 22.58 -2.38 14.23
CA SER A 84 22.07 -2.03 15.55
C SER A 84 21.03 -3.04 16.03
N TYR A 85 19.84 -2.59 16.41
CA TYR A 85 18.77 -3.43 16.94
C TYR A 85 18.38 -4.62 16.03
N GLY A 86 18.32 -4.40 14.73
CA GLY A 86 17.91 -5.45 13.80
C GLY A 86 18.87 -6.63 13.81
N ARG A 87 20.18 -6.35 13.85
CA ARG A 87 21.22 -7.38 13.94
C ARG A 87 21.13 -8.17 15.25
N GLU A 88 20.96 -7.47 16.35
CA GLU A 88 20.87 -8.09 17.67
C GLU A 88 19.66 -9.01 17.80
N ARG A 89 18.57 -8.68 17.13
CA ARG A 89 17.34 -9.47 17.12
C ARG A 89 17.31 -10.53 16.00
N GLY A 90 18.39 -10.67 15.24
CA GLY A 90 18.46 -11.65 14.18
C GLY A 90 17.58 -11.34 12.96
N TYR A 91 17.21 -10.08 12.76
CA TYR A 91 16.48 -9.67 11.57
C TYR A 91 17.42 -9.61 10.37
N ALA A 92 16.92 -10.02 9.21
CA ALA A 92 17.63 -9.86 7.96
C ALA A 92 17.72 -8.36 7.59
N PRO A 93 18.78 -7.94 6.88
CA PRO A 93 18.84 -6.60 6.32
C PRO A 93 17.67 -6.34 5.40
N LYS A 94 17.12 -5.13 5.47
CA LYS A 94 15.95 -4.73 4.66
C LYS A 94 16.21 -3.36 4.05
N GLU A 95 15.51 -3.10 2.95
CA GLU A 95 15.58 -1.81 2.29
C GLU A 95 15.10 -0.70 3.20
N GLU A 96 15.88 0.37 3.26
CA GLU A 96 15.59 1.51 4.12
C GLU A 96 14.68 2.52 3.43
N GLY A 97 14.07 3.37 4.24
CA GLY A 97 13.34 4.54 3.78
C GLY A 97 11.85 4.37 3.69
N ALA A 98 11.20 5.46 3.31
CA ALA A 98 9.76 5.54 3.18
C ALA A 98 9.32 5.17 1.76
N THR A 99 8.08 4.71 1.67
CA THR A 99 7.39 4.55 0.40
C THR A 99 6.74 5.89 0.04
N VAL A 100 6.86 6.28 -1.22
CA VAL A 100 6.26 7.49 -1.74
C VAL A 100 5.00 7.13 -2.52
N VAL A 101 3.93 7.86 -2.26
CA VAL A 101 2.69 7.72 -3.01
C VAL A 101 2.54 8.93 -3.91
N LYS A 102 2.40 8.70 -5.20
CA LYS A 102 2.13 9.77 -6.17
C LYS A 102 0.66 9.72 -6.57
N LEU A 103 -0.02 10.84 -6.39
CA LEU A 103 -1.42 11.00 -6.75
C LEU A 103 -1.51 11.92 -7.97
N SER A 104 -2.14 11.45 -9.02
CA SER A 104 -2.31 12.25 -10.24
C SER A 104 -3.39 13.31 -10.03
N GLY A 105 -3.13 14.52 -10.50
CA GLY A 105 -4.12 15.58 -10.55
C GLY A 105 -4.90 15.66 -11.87
N LYS A 106 -4.55 14.83 -12.84
CA LYS A 106 -5.19 14.82 -14.17
C LYS A 106 -6.27 13.75 -14.30
N ARG A 107 -6.05 12.61 -13.67
CA ARG A 107 -6.97 11.48 -13.65
C ARG A 107 -6.80 10.75 -12.32
N LYS A 108 -7.82 10.01 -11.94
CA LYS A 108 -7.77 9.29 -10.66
C LYS A 108 -6.85 8.08 -10.76
N GLU A 109 -5.59 8.30 -10.50
CA GLU A 109 -4.54 7.27 -10.53
C GLU A 109 -3.54 7.54 -9.41
N ALA A 110 -3.26 6.49 -8.63
CA ALA A 110 -2.26 6.51 -7.57
C ALA A 110 -1.17 5.49 -7.87
N LYS A 111 0.07 5.84 -7.55
CA LYS A 111 1.24 4.96 -7.73
C LYS A 111 2.05 4.89 -6.45
N ILE A 112 2.54 3.70 -6.15
CA ILE A 112 3.56 3.49 -5.13
C ILE A 112 4.92 3.59 -5.80
N VAL A 113 5.79 4.42 -5.25
CA VAL A 113 7.17 4.58 -5.72
C VAL A 113 8.10 4.16 -4.59
N LEU A 114 8.95 3.22 -4.88
CA LEU A 114 9.89 2.65 -3.91
C LEU A 114 11.24 3.36 -3.94
#